data_f31ed5b8d53e75d6c1394637c0a2510a
#
_entry.id   f31ed5b8d53e75d6c1394637c0a2510a
#
_cell.length_a   1.000
_cell.length_b   1.000
_cell.length_c   1.000
_cell.angle_alpha   90.00
_cell.angle_beta   90.00
_cell.angle_gamma   90.00
#
_symmetry.space_group_name_H-M   'P 1'
#
loop_
_entity.id
_entity.type
_entity.pdbx_description
1 polymer ?
#
loop_
_entity_poly.entity_id
_entity_poly.type
_entity_poly.pdbx_seq_one_letter_code
_entity_poly.pdbx_strand_id
1 'polypeptide(L)'
;MKLILALMMSLFMVNAMGQEYTSPFNHSLMAEKYYDLIVGESSGDRAFYHILDIAPYERDRKAEDYKGLFMESKYVVDKLKSYGFADATTELLGKTKTWDGVSATLWEVSPNTSKLADYRDLAAILGQGSKSAHVTTELVWVGRGTQMEIDAVDLKGKIAVTEASAGRVHDLAVKAGAVGSISYYSPRPLVDPIQIPNSGIRGNNATFCINLTPRDGYALRDRLLKGEKIVVKADIETAMEETEIEVPTCVIKGSEADAE
;
A
#
# COMPACT_ATOMS: atom_id res chain seq x y z
N MET A 1 35.86 18.44 -52.69
CA MET A 1 34.60 17.94 -52.11
C MET A 1 34.80 16.75 -51.13
N LYS A 2 35.61 15.77 -51.47
CA LYS A 2 35.85 14.61 -50.55
C LYS A 2 36.60 14.95 -49.24
N LEU A 3 37.51 15.93 -49.26
CA LEU A 3 38.27 16.36 -48.08
C LEU A 3 37.41 17.13 -47.04
N ILE A 4 36.44 17.93 -47.52
CA ILE A 4 35.53 18.71 -46.67
C ILE A 4 34.54 17.78 -45.97
N LEU A 5 34.11 16.71 -46.64
CA LEU A 5 33.20 15.72 -46.05
C LEU A 5 33.86 14.88 -44.94
N ALA A 6 35.13 14.56 -45.12
CA ALA A 6 35.92 13.85 -44.09
C ALA A 6 36.18 14.73 -42.86
N LEU A 7 36.41 16.03 -43.04
CA LEU A 7 36.58 17.00 -41.95
C LEU A 7 35.27 17.21 -41.15
N MET A 8 34.12 17.28 -41.83
CA MET A 8 32.81 17.37 -41.17
C MET A 8 32.46 16.07 -40.39
N MET A 9 32.79 14.89 -40.93
CA MET A 9 32.58 13.64 -40.22
C MET A 9 33.47 13.50 -38.97
N SER A 10 34.70 13.97 -39.02
CA SER A 10 35.60 13.97 -37.85
C SER A 10 35.14 14.94 -36.75
N LEU A 11 34.58 16.12 -37.11
CA LEU A 11 33.99 17.05 -36.16
C LEU A 11 32.72 16.51 -35.49
N PHE A 12 31.93 15.73 -36.21
CA PHE A 12 30.75 15.08 -35.65
C PHE A 12 31.11 13.93 -34.66
N MET A 13 32.18 13.17 -34.93
CA MET A 13 32.63 12.13 -34.04
C MET A 13 33.24 12.66 -32.72
N VAL A 14 33.91 13.84 -32.77
CA VAL A 14 34.48 14.46 -31.54
C VAL A 14 33.37 15.00 -30.63
N ASN A 15 32.24 15.45 -31.17
CA ASN A 15 31.11 15.87 -30.35
C ASN A 15 30.26 14.72 -29.81
N ALA A 16 30.36 13.50 -30.36
CA ALA A 16 29.66 12.34 -29.88
C ALA A 16 30.38 11.63 -28.70
N MET A 17 31.66 11.94 -28.47
CA MET A 17 32.45 11.39 -27.38
C MET A 17 32.53 12.27 -26.11
N GLY A 18 31.87 13.42 -26.12
CA GLY A 18 32.00 14.43 -25.05
C GLY A 18 30.76 14.77 -24.27
N GLN A 19 29.71 13.96 -24.32
CA GLN A 19 28.68 14.03 -23.27
C GLN A 19 29.14 13.15 -22.11
N GLU A 20 29.98 13.70 -21.23
CA GLU A 20 30.04 13.22 -19.85
C GLU A 20 28.60 13.28 -19.33
N TYR A 21 28.05 12.11 -19.08
CA TYR A 21 26.77 11.96 -18.38
C TYR A 21 27.03 12.49 -16.96
N THR A 22 26.86 13.80 -16.78
CA THR A 22 26.83 14.39 -15.45
C THR A 22 25.59 13.84 -14.77
N SER A 23 25.80 12.85 -13.91
CA SER A 23 24.74 12.30 -13.08
C SER A 23 23.99 13.46 -12.42
N PRO A 24 22.64 13.50 -12.45
CA PRO A 24 21.87 14.50 -11.73
C PRO A 24 22.10 14.46 -10.20
N PHE A 25 22.89 13.53 -9.71
CA PHE A 25 23.24 13.32 -8.30
C PHE A 25 24.60 13.94 -7.89
N ASN A 26 25.14 14.90 -8.64
CA ASN A 26 26.36 15.63 -8.29
C ASN A 26 26.29 16.48 -6.98
N HIS A 27 25.32 16.20 -6.10
CA HIS A 27 25.19 16.85 -4.80
C HIS A 27 25.35 15.89 -3.62
N SER A 28 26.00 14.74 -3.84
CA SER A 28 26.35 13.83 -2.75
C SER A 28 27.49 14.45 -1.93
N LEU A 29 27.30 14.52 -0.60
CA LEU A 29 28.37 14.88 0.34
C LEU A 29 29.49 13.83 0.38
N MET A 30 29.30 12.72 -0.33
CA MET A 30 30.25 11.60 -0.41
C MET A 30 31.22 11.81 -1.56
N ALA A 31 32.51 11.51 -1.35
CA ALA A 31 33.52 11.54 -2.40
C ALA A 31 33.15 10.52 -3.51
N GLU A 32 33.31 10.91 -4.78
CA GLU A 32 32.94 10.15 -5.97
C GLU A 32 33.43 8.69 -5.96
N LYS A 33 34.69 8.47 -5.53
CA LYS A 33 35.28 7.12 -5.39
C LYS A 33 34.46 6.17 -4.50
N TYR A 34 33.82 6.69 -3.45
CA TYR A 34 32.97 5.87 -2.57
C TYR A 34 31.58 5.65 -3.18
N TYR A 35 31.08 6.66 -3.88
CA TYR A 35 29.84 6.54 -4.65
C TYR A 35 29.97 5.44 -5.71
N ASP A 36 31.05 5.44 -6.50
CA ASP A 36 31.30 4.44 -7.54
C ASP A 36 31.44 3.03 -6.96
N LEU A 37 32.09 2.88 -5.81
CA LEU A 37 32.20 1.60 -5.11
C LEU A 37 30.82 1.10 -4.68
N ILE A 38 29.98 1.94 -4.09
CA ILE A 38 28.64 1.57 -3.64
C ILE A 38 27.77 1.20 -4.84
N VAL A 39 27.79 2.00 -5.91
CA VAL A 39 27.02 1.72 -7.13
C VAL A 39 27.50 0.44 -7.80
N GLY A 40 28.82 0.22 -7.87
CA GLY A 40 29.40 -0.99 -8.45
C GLY A 40 29.02 -2.28 -7.71
N GLU A 41 28.83 -2.20 -6.38
CA GLU A 41 28.39 -3.33 -5.56
C GLU A 41 26.86 -3.47 -5.46
N SER A 42 26.12 -2.46 -5.89
CA SER A 42 24.66 -2.47 -5.86
C SER A 42 24.09 -3.41 -6.93
N SER A 43 23.14 -4.23 -6.56
CA SER A 43 22.47 -5.15 -7.47
C SER A 43 20.95 -5.07 -7.31
N GLY A 44 20.26 -4.63 -8.37
CA GLY A 44 18.81 -4.62 -8.41
C GLY A 44 18.20 -6.01 -8.27
N ASP A 45 18.84 -7.02 -8.87
CA ASP A 45 18.39 -8.41 -8.75
C ASP A 45 18.49 -8.90 -7.31
N ARG A 46 19.61 -8.60 -6.62
CA ARG A 46 19.77 -8.96 -5.21
C ARG A 46 18.71 -8.30 -4.33
N ALA A 47 18.45 -7.01 -4.55
CA ALA A 47 17.37 -6.30 -3.86
C ALA A 47 16.01 -6.92 -4.11
N PHE A 48 15.73 -7.31 -5.35
CA PHE A 48 14.49 -7.99 -5.72
C PHE A 48 14.35 -9.36 -5.05
N TYR A 49 15.42 -10.16 -4.98
CA TYR A 49 15.39 -11.43 -4.25
C TYR A 49 15.13 -11.25 -2.75
N HIS A 50 15.67 -10.19 -2.11
CA HIS A 50 15.32 -9.89 -0.72
C HIS A 50 13.82 -9.59 -0.55
N ILE A 51 13.21 -8.89 -1.51
CA ILE A 51 11.76 -8.65 -1.50
C ILE A 51 11.00 -9.98 -1.64
N LEU A 52 11.41 -10.86 -2.55
CA LEU A 52 10.77 -12.16 -2.74
C LEU A 52 10.88 -13.05 -1.49
N ASP A 53 12.01 -12.99 -0.78
CA ASP A 53 12.22 -13.74 0.46
C ASP A 53 11.33 -13.25 1.61
N ILE A 54 11.00 -11.94 1.66
CA ILE A 54 10.18 -11.33 2.71
C ILE A 54 8.67 -11.31 2.35
N ALA A 55 8.34 -11.15 1.06
CA ALA A 55 6.96 -11.00 0.59
C ALA A 55 5.98 -12.13 0.98
N PRO A 56 6.42 -13.40 1.18
CA PRO A 56 5.53 -14.46 1.66
C PRO A 56 5.00 -14.26 3.08
N TYR A 57 5.64 -13.41 3.89
CA TYR A 57 5.16 -13.14 5.24
C TYR A 57 4.03 -12.12 5.18
N GLU A 58 2.83 -12.58 5.56
CA GLU A 58 1.65 -11.71 5.56
C GLU A 58 1.84 -10.57 6.56
N ARG A 59 1.45 -9.38 6.14
CA ARG A 59 1.49 -8.19 6.99
C ARG A 59 0.43 -8.26 8.08
N ASP A 60 -0.76 -8.72 7.71
CA ASP A 60 -1.93 -8.83 8.60
C ASP A 60 -2.05 -10.29 9.08
N ARG A 61 -1.11 -10.68 9.94
CA ARG A 61 -1.07 -12.01 10.57
C ARG A 61 -1.93 -12.05 11.82
N LYS A 62 -2.34 -13.23 12.23
CA LYS A 62 -3.02 -13.44 13.50
C LYS A 62 -2.13 -13.02 14.66
N ALA A 63 -2.73 -12.55 15.76
CA ALA A 63 -1.99 -12.14 16.96
C ALA A 63 -1.03 -13.22 17.49
N GLU A 64 -1.42 -14.48 17.39
CA GLU A 64 -0.60 -15.62 17.76
C GLU A 64 0.70 -15.73 16.96
N ASP A 65 0.71 -15.27 15.70
CA ASP A 65 1.88 -15.29 14.82
C ASP A 65 2.92 -14.22 15.20
N TYR A 66 2.52 -13.21 16.01
CA TYR A 66 3.43 -12.20 16.56
C TYR A 66 4.07 -12.60 17.90
N LYS A 67 3.62 -13.70 18.51
CA LYS A 67 4.14 -14.10 19.82
C LYS A 67 5.49 -14.79 19.68
N GLY A 68 6.54 -13.99 19.74
CA GLY A 68 7.92 -14.43 19.91
C GLY A 68 8.71 -14.75 18.66
N LEU A 69 8.17 -14.55 17.46
CA LEU A 69 8.92 -14.74 16.23
C LEU A 69 8.42 -13.85 15.08
N PHE A 70 9.11 -12.75 14.87
CA PHE A 70 8.96 -11.92 13.67
C PHE A 70 9.89 -12.48 12.58
N MET A 71 9.35 -13.19 11.62
CA MET A 71 10.13 -13.88 10.58
C MET A 71 10.94 -12.88 9.75
N GLU A 72 10.40 -11.69 9.52
CA GLU A 72 11.06 -10.60 8.79
C GLU A 72 12.29 -10.10 9.54
N SER A 73 12.16 -9.86 10.85
CA SER A 73 13.29 -9.41 11.68
C SER A 73 14.38 -10.47 11.73
N LYS A 74 13.99 -11.74 11.87
CA LYS A 74 14.92 -12.86 11.82
C LYS A 74 15.66 -12.93 10.47
N TYR A 75 14.93 -12.80 9.36
CA TYR A 75 15.52 -12.78 8.02
C TYR A 75 16.56 -11.67 7.88
N VAL A 76 16.22 -10.44 8.30
CA VAL A 76 17.14 -9.30 8.22
C VAL A 76 18.40 -9.54 9.07
N VAL A 77 18.24 -10.01 10.31
CA VAL A 77 19.38 -10.34 11.20
C VAL A 77 20.27 -11.41 10.57
N ASP A 78 19.71 -12.49 10.04
CA ASP A 78 20.46 -13.55 9.39
C ASP A 78 21.24 -13.03 8.16
N LYS A 79 20.64 -12.14 7.37
CA LYS A 79 21.34 -11.49 6.23
C LYS A 79 22.45 -10.57 6.68
N LEU A 80 22.23 -9.73 7.68
CA LEU A 80 23.27 -8.88 8.25
C LEU A 80 24.46 -9.71 8.73
N LYS A 81 24.22 -10.80 9.44
CA LYS A 81 25.28 -11.73 9.86
C LYS A 81 26.01 -12.34 8.66
N SER A 82 25.31 -12.70 7.61
CA SER A 82 25.93 -13.23 6.38
C SER A 82 26.81 -12.21 5.65
N TYR A 83 26.56 -10.91 5.87
CA TYR A 83 27.38 -9.82 5.35
C TYR A 83 28.55 -9.44 6.28
N GLY A 84 28.73 -10.14 7.39
CA GLY A 84 29.85 -9.95 8.31
C GLY A 84 29.54 -9.12 9.56
N PHE A 85 28.28 -8.69 9.76
CA PHE A 85 27.85 -7.98 10.96
C PHE A 85 27.52 -9.00 12.06
N ALA A 86 28.53 -9.50 12.74
CA ALA A 86 28.38 -10.58 13.73
C ALA A 86 27.53 -10.17 14.95
N ASP A 87 27.47 -8.88 15.26
CA ASP A 87 26.70 -8.26 16.33
C ASP A 87 25.24 -7.98 15.96
N ALA A 88 24.85 -8.28 14.72
CA ALA A 88 23.46 -8.08 14.30
C ALA A 88 22.49 -8.85 15.22
N THR A 89 21.49 -8.14 15.72
CA THR A 89 20.51 -8.63 16.68
C THR A 89 19.14 -7.96 16.46
N THR A 90 18.15 -8.39 17.19
CA THR A 90 16.83 -7.74 17.23
C THR A 90 16.68 -7.02 18.56
N GLU A 91 16.31 -5.76 18.52
CA GLU A 91 15.97 -4.95 19.69
C GLU A 91 14.45 -4.80 19.81
N LEU A 92 13.95 -4.85 21.04
CA LEU A 92 12.54 -4.58 21.35
C LEU A 92 12.40 -3.13 21.76
N LEU A 93 11.68 -2.32 20.98
CA LEU A 93 11.43 -0.90 21.27
C LEU A 93 10.21 -0.66 22.15
N GLY A 94 9.50 -1.71 22.53
CA GLY A 94 8.30 -1.65 23.37
C GLY A 94 7.07 -2.21 22.69
N LYS A 95 5.91 -1.92 23.29
CA LYS A 95 4.62 -2.45 22.85
C LYS A 95 3.79 -1.39 22.15
N THR A 96 3.03 -1.80 21.15
CA THR A 96 2.05 -0.97 20.45
C THR A 96 0.73 -1.73 20.29
N LYS A 97 -0.34 -0.98 20.02
CA LYS A 97 -1.60 -1.59 19.59
C LYS A 97 -1.68 -1.55 18.09
N THR A 98 -1.85 -2.71 17.50
CA THR A 98 -1.98 -2.89 16.05
C THR A 98 -3.41 -3.30 15.72
N TRP A 99 -3.96 -2.70 14.69
CA TRP A 99 -5.24 -3.10 14.13
C TRP A 99 -5.04 -4.37 13.30
N ASP A 100 -5.96 -5.32 13.46
CA ASP A 100 -5.97 -6.55 12.69
C ASP A 100 -7.37 -6.82 12.10
N GLY A 101 -7.41 -7.24 10.84
CA GLY A 101 -8.60 -7.73 10.17
C GLY A 101 -8.75 -9.23 10.44
N VAL A 102 -9.83 -9.63 11.07
CA VAL A 102 -10.10 -11.05 11.39
C VAL A 102 -10.86 -11.73 10.26
N SER A 103 -11.92 -11.09 9.80
CA SER A 103 -12.71 -11.56 8.65
C SER A 103 -13.53 -10.42 8.06
N ALA A 104 -13.80 -10.51 6.76
CA ALA A 104 -14.76 -9.63 6.11
C ALA A 104 -15.38 -10.31 4.90
N THR A 105 -16.69 -10.18 4.77
CA THR A 105 -17.41 -10.57 3.54
C THR A 105 -18.39 -9.48 3.15
N LEU A 106 -18.53 -9.29 1.85
CA LEU A 106 -19.52 -8.41 1.25
C LEU A 106 -20.32 -9.21 0.23
N TRP A 107 -21.61 -9.36 0.47
CA TRP A 107 -22.56 -10.03 -0.42
C TRP A 107 -23.59 -9.05 -0.94
N GLU A 108 -23.83 -9.02 -2.24
CA GLU A 108 -25.07 -8.50 -2.78
C GLU A 108 -26.19 -9.49 -2.46
N VAL A 109 -27.26 -9.01 -1.85
CA VAL A 109 -28.42 -9.84 -1.47
C VAL A 109 -29.71 -9.45 -2.22
N SER A 110 -29.70 -8.30 -2.88
CA SER A 110 -30.76 -7.84 -3.77
C SER A 110 -30.22 -6.81 -4.76
N PRO A 111 -30.64 -6.80 -6.03
CA PRO A 111 -31.58 -7.72 -6.66
C PRO A 111 -30.99 -9.08 -6.98
N ASN A 112 -29.67 -9.22 -6.96
CA ASN A 112 -28.98 -10.48 -7.21
C ASN A 112 -28.44 -11.05 -5.90
N THR A 113 -28.05 -12.34 -5.91
CA THR A 113 -27.31 -12.94 -4.81
C THR A 113 -25.93 -13.29 -5.33
N SER A 114 -24.92 -12.51 -4.96
CA SER A 114 -23.52 -12.72 -5.37
C SER A 114 -22.52 -12.23 -4.34
N LYS A 115 -21.40 -12.95 -4.20
CA LYS A 115 -20.28 -12.51 -3.37
C LYS A 115 -19.51 -11.39 -4.11
N LEU A 116 -19.39 -10.23 -3.49
CA LEU A 116 -18.65 -9.09 -4.03
C LEU A 116 -17.21 -9.04 -3.53
N ALA A 117 -16.99 -9.42 -2.26
CA ALA A 117 -15.64 -9.46 -1.68
C ALA A 117 -15.58 -10.47 -0.52
N ASP A 118 -14.41 -11.07 -0.30
CA ASP A 118 -14.13 -11.98 0.82
C ASP A 118 -12.66 -11.76 1.26
N TYR A 119 -12.46 -11.51 2.54
CA TYR A 119 -11.14 -11.29 3.16
C TYR A 119 -10.18 -12.47 2.94
N ARG A 120 -10.72 -13.70 2.89
CA ARG A 120 -9.93 -14.92 2.63
C ARG A 120 -9.40 -14.99 1.19
N ASP A 121 -10.09 -14.34 0.25
CA ASP A 121 -9.63 -14.27 -1.13
C ASP A 121 -8.50 -13.22 -1.26
N LEU A 122 -8.63 -12.09 -0.54
CA LEU A 122 -7.64 -11.02 -0.52
C LEU A 122 -7.83 -10.12 0.72
N ALA A 123 -6.89 -10.09 1.64
CA ALA A 123 -6.97 -9.28 2.86
C ALA A 123 -7.10 -7.76 2.59
N ALA A 124 -6.53 -7.26 1.49
CA ALA A 124 -6.60 -5.84 1.10
C ALA A 124 -8.03 -5.33 0.81
N ILE A 125 -9.03 -6.22 0.71
CA ILE A 125 -10.44 -5.80 0.58
C ILE A 125 -10.94 -5.07 1.82
N LEU A 126 -10.38 -5.35 2.99
CA LEU A 126 -10.77 -4.67 4.22
C LEU A 126 -9.85 -3.47 4.46
N GLY A 127 -10.43 -2.27 4.45
CA GLY A 127 -9.69 -1.04 4.72
C GLY A 127 -9.13 -1.02 6.14
N GLN A 128 -7.82 -0.78 6.29
CA GLN A 128 -7.16 -0.68 7.59
C GLN A 128 -7.85 0.36 8.48
N GLY A 129 -8.03 0.04 9.76
CA GLY A 129 -8.73 0.90 10.73
C GLY A 129 -10.26 0.74 10.70
N SER A 130 -10.80 -0.17 9.90
CA SER A 130 -12.21 -0.57 9.97
C SER A 130 -12.54 -1.16 11.34
N LYS A 131 -13.79 -0.99 11.75
CA LYS A 131 -14.36 -1.63 12.94
C LYS A 131 -15.27 -2.78 12.54
N SER A 132 -15.47 -3.73 13.45
CA SER A 132 -16.45 -4.81 13.27
C SER A 132 -17.85 -4.26 12.99
N ALA A 133 -18.56 -4.88 12.06
CA ALA A 133 -19.88 -4.47 11.63
C ALA A 133 -20.66 -5.63 11.00
N HIS A 134 -21.96 -5.70 11.30
CA HIS A 134 -22.88 -6.66 10.70
C HIS A 134 -24.10 -5.88 10.23
N VAL A 135 -24.12 -5.54 8.95
CA VAL A 135 -25.16 -4.68 8.38
C VAL A 135 -25.70 -5.24 7.07
N THR A 136 -27.00 -5.05 6.86
CA THR A 136 -27.67 -5.29 5.58
C THR A 136 -28.37 -4.01 5.18
N THR A 137 -27.90 -3.37 4.10
CA THR A 137 -28.43 -2.06 3.70
C THR A 137 -28.16 -1.73 2.24
N GLU A 138 -28.77 -0.65 1.75
CA GLU A 138 -28.61 -0.14 0.38
C GLU A 138 -27.25 0.52 0.17
N LEU A 139 -26.78 0.43 -1.07
CA LEU A 139 -25.64 1.17 -1.59
C LEU A 139 -26.07 2.50 -2.20
N VAL A 140 -25.28 3.55 -1.99
CA VAL A 140 -25.49 4.88 -2.59
C VAL A 140 -24.20 5.35 -3.24
N TRP A 141 -24.26 5.71 -4.51
CA TRP A 141 -23.16 6.29 -5.25
C TRP A 141 -22.93 7.75 -4.84
N VAL A 142 -21.72 8.10 -4.47
CA VAL A 142 -21.31 9.44 -4.00
C VAL A 142 -20.18 10.06 -4.83
N GLY A 143 -19.97 9.58 -6.05
CA GLY A 143 -18.98 10.14 -6.95
C GLY A 143 -17.55 10.10 -6.35
N ARG A 144 -16.90 11.26 -6.36
CA ARG A 144 -15.59 11.46 -5.75
C ARG A 144 -15.66 11.81 -4.26
N GLY A 145 -16.86 11.86 -3.70
CA GLY A 145 -17.11 12.16 -2.30
C GLY A 145 -16.79 13.60 -1.92
N THR A 146 -16.99 14.54 -2.83
CA THR A 146 -16.98 15.97 -2.49
C THR A 146 -18.16 16.30 -1.59
N GLN A 147 -18.06 17.38 -0.81
CA GLN A 147 -19.16 17.78 0.07
C GLN A 147 -20.49 17.93 -0.71
N MET A 148 -20.42 18.54 -1.90
CA MET A 148 -21.60 18.72 -2.77
C MET A 148 -22.22 17.37 -3.20
N GLU A 149 -21.42 16.36 -3.53
CA GLU A 149 -21.91 15.03 -3.93
C GLU A 149 -22.50 14.28 -2.73
N ILE A 150 -21.90 14.44 -1.55
CA ILE A 150 -22.40 13.86 -0.29
C ILE A 150 -23.74 14.50 0.08
N ASP A 151 -23.86 15.82 0.02
CA ASP A 151 -25.07 16.57 0.39
C ASP A 151 -26.23 16.33 -0.60
N ALA A 152 -25.93 15.88 -1.83
CA ALA A 152 -26.92 15.61 -2.86
C ALA A 152 -27.69 14.29 -2.69
N VAL A 153 -27.28 13.43 -1.75
CA VAL A 153 -27.85 12.09 -1.57
C VAL A 153 -28.18 11.78 -0.11
N ASP A 154 -29.14 10.90 0.11
CA ASP A 154 -29.48 10.41 1.45
C ASP A 154 -28.59 9.19 1.80
N LEU A 155 -27.66 9.39 2.72
CA LEU A 155 -26.72 8.36 3.21
C LEU A 155 -27.14 7.75 4.56
N LYS A 156 -28.23 8.22 5.17
CA LYS A 156 -28.61 7.76 6.50
C LYS A 156 -28.86 6.25 6.53
N GLY A 157 -28.02 5.54 7.27
CA GLY A 157 -28.10 4.09 7.43
C GLY A 157 -27.66 3.28 6.19
N LYS A 158 -27.05 3.91 5.19
CA LYS A 158 -26.63 3.29 3.94
C LYS A 158 -25.11 3.21 3.83
N ILE A 159 -24.60 2.51 2.82
CA ILE A 159 -23.17 2.41 2.52
C ILE A 159 -22.85 3.31 1.32
N ALA A 160 -21.90 4.22 1.49
CA ALA A 160 -21.42 5.09 0.42
C ALA A 160 -20.46 4.35 -0.51
N VAL A 161 -20.69 4.44 -1.84
CA VAL A 161 -19.80 3.89 -2.87
C VAL A 161 -19.09 5.02 -3.58
N THR A 162 -17.75 4.97 -3.66
CA THR A 162 -16.93 6.05 -4.22
C THR A 162 -15.81 5.54 -5.12
N GLU A 163 -15.44 6.35 -6.13
CA GLU A 163 -14.22 6.15 -6.93
C GLU A 163 -12.97 6.78 -6.31
N ALA A 164 -13.12 7.58 -5.26
CA ALA A 164 -11.99 8.16 -4.53
C ALA A 164 -11.51 7.23 -3.42
N SER A 165 -10.32 7.50 -2.88
CA SER A 165 -9.77 6.72 -1.79
C SER A 165 -10.64 6.79 -0.54
N ALA A 166 -10.79 5.65 0.15
CA ALA A 166 -11.56 5.55 1.39
C ALA A 166 -11.16 6.61 2.42
N GLY A 167 -9.87 6.83 2.65
CA GLY A 167 -9.36 7.79 3.63
C GLY A 167 -9.78 9.24 3.37
N ARG A 168 -10.19 9.57 2.13
CA ARG A 168 -10.70 10.91 1.79
C ARG A 168 -12.19 11.06 2.04
N VAL A 169 -12.97 10.02 1.75
CA VAL A 169 -14.44 10.12 1.65
C VAL A 169 -15.14 9.60 2.89
N HIS A 170 -14.57 8.63 3.56
CA HIS A 170 -15.23 7.89 4.64
C HIS A 170 -15.76 8.81 5.76
N ASP A 171 -14.92 9.71 6.28
CA ASP A 171 -15.32 10.59 7.39
C ASP A 171 -16.49 11.53 7.02
N LEU A 172 -16.49 12.05 5.78
CA LEU A 172 -17.58 12.88 5.26
C LEU A 172 -18.88 12.08 5.11
N ALA A 173 -18.77 10.88 4.54
CA ALA A 173 -19.94 10.00 4.35
C ALA A 173 -20.55 9.58 5.70
N VAL A 174 -19.72 9.22 6.68
CA VAL A 174 -20.22 8.84 8.02
C VAL A 174 -20.84 10.03 8.75
N LYS A 175 -20.29 11.24 8.64
CA LYS A 175 -20.91 12.46 9.18
C LYS A 175 -22.28 12.72 8.53
N ALA A 176 -22.48 12.35 7.28
CA ALA A 176 -23.77 12.43 6.58
C ALA A 176 -24.70 11.24 6.89
N GLY A 177 -24.29 10.33 7.78
CA GLY A 177 -25.11 9.22 8.26
C GLY A 177 -24.86 7.87 7.62
N ALA A 178 -23.82 7.72 6.78
CA ALA A 178 -23.43 6.43 6.24
C ALA A 178 -22.93 5.49 7.36
N VAL A 179 -23.29 4.20 7.25
CA VAL A 179 -22.81 3.17 8.18
C VAL A 179 -21.47 2.56 7.78
N GLY A 180 -21.03 2.81 6.55
CA GLY A 180 -19.76 2.34 6.00
C GLY A 180 -19.49 2.92 4.62
N SER A 181 -18.39 2.54 4.03
CA SER A 181 -18.01 2.94 2.68
C SER A 181 -17.44 1.79 1.85
N ILE A 182 -17.59 1.88 0.54
CA ILE A 182 -16.93 1.04 -0.46
C ILE A 182 -16.14 1.96 -1.35
N SER A 183 -14.85 1.68 -1.50
CA SER A 183 -13.94 2.40 -2.39
C SER A 183 -13.42 1.44 -3.45
N TYR A 184 -13.35 1.89 -4.71
CA TYR A 184 -12.66 1.18 -5.78
C TYR A 184 -11.55 2.04 -6.41
N TYR A 185 -10.99 2.92 -5.58
CA TYR A 185 -9.87 3.75 -5.99
C TYR A 185 -8.68 2.90 -6.41
N SER A 186 -8.06 3.29 -7.52
CA SER A 186 -6.74 2.83 -7.93
C SER A 186 -5.99 4.00 -8.56
N PRO A 187 -4.67 4.12 -8.35
CA PRO A 187 -3.85 5.12 -9.04
C PRO A 187 -3.73 4.85 -10.55
N ARG A 188 -3.96 3.60 -11.00
CA ARG A 188 -3.83 3.15 -12.38
C ARG A 188 -4.98 2.24 -12.81
N PRO A 189 -6.24 2.70 -12.74
CA PRO A 189 -7.40 1.82 -12.90
C PRO A 189 -7.54 1.18 -14.30
N LEU A 190 -6.98 1.82 -15.34
CA LEU A 190 -7.00 1.28 -16.70
C LEU A 190 -5.86 0.31 -16.99
N VAL A 191 -4.76 0.42 -16.27
CA VAL A 191 -3.59 -0.46 -16.42
C VAL A 191 -3.72 -1.69 -15.55
N ASP A 192 -4.16 -1.48 -14.30
CA ASP A 192 -4.29 -2.53 -13.29
C ASP A 192 -5.74 -2.63 -12.79
N PRO A 193 -6.69 -3.08 -13.63
CA PRO A 193 -8.13 -3.03 -13.31
C PRO A 193 -8.56 -4.01 -12.24
N ILE A 194 -7.72 -4.96 -11.85
CA ILE A 194 -7.98 -5.97 -10.81
C ILE A 194 -7.15 -5.75 -9.54
N GLN A 195 -6.34 -4.69 -9.49
CA GLN A 195 -5.53 -4.37 -8.31
C GLN A 195 -6.37 -3.67 -7.26
N ILE A 196 -6.26 -4.09 -6.01
CA ILE A 196 -6.76 -3.38 -4.84
C ILE A 196 -5.56 -2.77 -4.12
N PRO A 197 -5.38 -1.43 -4.14
CA PRO A 197 -4.35 -0.79 -3.34
C PRO A 197 -4.66 -0.95 -1.85
N ASN A 198 -3.63 -1.18 -1.04
CA ASN A 198 -3.81 -1.12 0.41
C ASN A 198 -4.25 0.31 0.79
N SER A 199 -5.43 0.42 1.34
CA SER A 199 -6.00 1.67 1.80
C SER A 199 -6.67 1.49 3.17
N GLY A 200 -6.84 2.60 3.89
CA GLY A 200 -7.45 2.55 5.21
C GLY A 200 -8.25 3.80 5.50
N ILE A 201 -8.98 3.73 6.59
CA ILE A 201 -9.76 4.81 7.16
C ILE A 201 -9.17 5.19 8.52
N ARG A 202 -9.33 6.44 8.91
CA ARG A 202 -8.81 6.98 10.17
C ARG A 202 -9.85 7.90 10.79
N GLY A 203 -9.72 8.14 12.08
CA GLY A 203 -10.55 9.09 12.81
C GLY A 203 -11.50 8.46 13.81
N ASN A 204 -12.03 9.29 14.70
CA ASN A 204 -12.90 8.85 15.80
C ASN A 204 -14.24 8.27 15.31
N ASN A 205 -14.68 8.70 14.13
CA ASN A 205 -15.94 8.26 13.50
C ASN A 205 -15.76 7.10 12.54
N ALA A 206 -14.56 6.49 12.48
CA ALA A 206 -14.34 5.34 11.61
C ALA A 206 -15.35 4.22 11.92
N THR A 207 -16.00 3.72 10.86
CA THR A 207 -16.84 2.54 10.88
C THR A 207 -16.13 1.43 10.10
N PHE A 208 -16.53 1.09 8.88
CA PHE A 208 -15.81 0.15 8.05
C PHE A 208 -15.69 0.63 6.61
N CYS A 209 -14.65 0.14 5.93
CA CYS A 209 -14.47 0.35 4.50
C CYS A 209 -14.12 -0.97 3.82
N ILE A 210 -14.82 -1.27 2.72
CA ILE A 210 -14.46 -2.34 1.79
C ILE A 210 -13.83 -1.73 0.54
N ASN A 211 -12.70 -2.27 0.12
CA ASN A 211 -12.03 -1.92 -1.13
C ASN A 211 -12.40 -2.95 -2.20
N LEU A 212 -12.85 -2.50 -3.34
CA LEU A 212 -13.11 -3.33 -4.52
C LEU A 212 -12.05 -3.07 -5.59
N THR A 213 -11.95 -4.00 -6.53
CA THR A 213 -11.16 -3.76 -7.74
C THR A 213 -11.79 -2.63 -8.57
N PRO A 214 -11.03 -1.86 -9.36
CA PRO A 214 -11.61 -0.90 -10.29
C PRO A 214 -12.66 -1.52 -11.21
N ARG A 215 -12.40 -2.70 -11.74
CA ARG A 215 -13.33 -3.43 -12.62
C ARG A 215 -14.70 -3.67 -11.95
N ASP A 216 -14.67 -4.20 -10.73
CA ASP A 216 -15.90 -4.56 -10.02
C ASP A 216 -16.61 -3.30 -9.50
N GLY A 217 -15.84 -2.29 -9.09
CA GLY A 217 -16.34 -0.98 -8.69
C GLY A 217 -17.04 -0.22 -9.82
N TYR A 218 -16.45 -0.21 -11.03
CA TYR A 218 -17.11 0.38 -12.21
C TYR A 218 -18.41 -0.34 -12.57
N ALA A 219 -18.44 -1.67 -12.53
CA ALA A 219 -19.66 -2.44 -12.78
C ALA A 219 -20.75 -2.09 -11.76
N LEU A 220 -20.39 -1.98 -10.47
CA LEU A 220 -21.31 -1.60 -9.42
C LEU A 220 -21.82 -0.15 -9.59
N ARG A 221 -20.91 0.79 -9.88
CA ARG A 221 -21.24 2.20 -10.17
C ARG A 221 -22.26 2.32 -11.31
N ASP A 222 -22.02 1.62 -12.42
CA ASP A 222 -22.84 1.74 -13.63
C ASP A 222 -24.28 1.25 -13.37
N ARG A 223 -24.47 0.28 -12.49
CA ARG A 223 -25.78 -0.18 -12.03
C ARG A 223 -26.46 0.87 -11.14
N LEU A 224 -25.73 1.43 -10.18
CA LEU A 224 -26.23 2.49 -9.29
C LEU A 224 -26.63 3.75 -10.08
N LEU A 225 -25.84 4.16 -11.08
CA LEU A 225 -26.14 5.30 -11.96
C LEU A 225 -27.38 5.08 -12.84
N LYS A 226 -27.74 3.82 -13.14
CA LYS A 226 -28.98 3.47 -13.82
C LYS A 226 -30.20 3.44 -12.88
N GLY A 227 -29.99 3.76 -11.60
CA GLY A 227 -31.04 3.79 -10.58
C GLY A 227 -31.41 2.42 -9.99
N GLU A 228 -30.52 1.43 -10.18
CA GLU A 228 -30.71 0.10 -9.57
C GLU A 228 -30.51 0.20 -8.06
N LYS A 229 -31.48 -0.34 -7.30
CA LYS A 229 -31.37 -0.44 -5.84
C LYS A 229 -30.63 -1.71 -5.47
N ILE A 230 -29.40 -1.56 -5.01
CA ILE A 230 -28.54 -2.67 -4.62
C ILE A 230 -28.46 -2.72 -3.10
N VAL A 231 -28.87 -3.86 -2.53
CA VAL A 231 -28.76 -4.14 -1.10
C VAL A 231 -27.60 -5.12 -0.89
N VAL A 232 -26.75 -4.80 0.05
CA VAL A 232 -25.63 -5.67 0.42
C VAL A 232 -25.70 -6.06 1.88
N LYS A 233 -25.12 -7.23 2.18
CA LYS A 233 -24.81 -7.69 3.53
C LYS A 233 -23.31 -7.63 3.70
N ALA A 234 -22.84 -6.86 4.69
CA ALA A 234 -21.46 -6.80 5.13
C ALA A 234 -21.34 -7.45 6.51
N ASP A 235 -20.50 -8.47 6.62
CA ASP A 235 -20.12 -9.12 7.88
C ASP A 235 -18.61 -8.93 8.06
N ILE A 236 -18.22 -8.16 9.08
CA ILE A 236 -16.83 -7.72 9.29
C ILE A 236 -16.46 -7.91 10.75
N GLU A 237 -15.32 -8.56 10.98
CA GLU A 237 -14.70 -8.70 12.29
C GLU A 237 -13.29 -8.13 12.24
N THR A 238 -12.96 -7.32 13.25
CA THR A 238 -11.63 -6.73 13.44
C THR A 238 -11.23 -6.79 14.90
N ALA A 239 -9.93 -6.78 15.16
CA ALA A 239 -9.37 -6.78 16.50
C ALA A 239 -8.35 -5.64 16.67
N MET A 240 -8.09 -5.26 17.90
CA MET A 240 -6.96 -4.44 18.30
C MET A 240 -6.06 -5.30 19.17
N GLU A 241 -4.89 -5.63 18.65
CA GLU A 241 -3.94 -6.53 19.30
C GLU A 241 -2.76 -5.74 19.88
N GLU A 242 -2.25 -6.16 21.02
CA GLU A 242 -0.99 -5.66 21.56
C GLU A 242 0.15 -6.48 20.97
N THR A 243 1.08 -5.83 20.29
CA THR A 243 2.27 -6.45 19.71
C THR A 243 3.53 -5.72 20.17
N GLU A 244 4.66 -6.38 20.10
CA GLU A 244 5.98 -5.80 20.33
C GLU A 244 6.53 -5.23 19.02
N ILE A 245 7.32 -4.15 19.14
CA ILE A 245 8.02 -3.56 18.00
C ILE A 245 9.44 -4.12 18.02
N GLU A 246 9.76 -4.97 17.05
CA GLU A 246 11.11 -5.46 16.81
C GLU A 246 11.82 -4.63 15.76
N VAL A 247 13.09 -4.31 16.02
CA VAL A 247 13.97 -3.62 15.06
C VAL A 247 15.27 -4.39 14.94
N PRO A 248 15.61 -4.91 13.76
CA PRO A 248 16.93 -5.47 13.48
C PRO A 248 18.00 -4.36 13.52
N THR A 249 19.03 -4.56 14.30
CA THR A 249 20.14 -3.60 14.47
C THR A 249 21.49 -4.27 14.26
N CYS A 250 22.47 -3.50 13.83
CA CYS A 250 23.90 -3.84 13.89
C CYS A 250 24.71 -2.55 14.03
N VAL A 251 25.98 -2.68 14.47
CA VAL A 251 26.88 -1.55 14.66
C VAL A 251 28.01 -1.60 13.64
N ILE A 252 28.21 -0.50 12.93
CA ILE A 252 29.41 -0.26 12.13
C ILE A 252 30.28 0.70 12.91
N LYS A 253 31.36 0.18 13.48
CA LYS A 253 32.30 1.03 14.23
C LYS A 253 33.06 1.96 13.29
N GLY A 254 33.05 3.25 13.61
CA GLY A 254 33.89 4.23 12.94
C GLY A 254 35.39 3.98 13.20
N SER A 255 36.23 4.54 12.34
CA SER A 255 37.68 4.47 12.47
C SER A 255 38.27 5.49 13.48
N GLU A 256 37.48 6.53 13.79
CA GLU A 256 37.90 7.58 14.73
C GLU A 256 37.54 7.17 16.16
N ALA A 257 38.34 7.64 17.14
CA ALA A 257 38.17 7.27 18.55
C ALA A 257 36.89 7.80 19.20
N ASP A 258 36.27 8.82 18.59
CA ASP A 258 35.04 9.49 19.01
C ASP A 258 33.87 9.23 18.06
N ALA A 259 34.02 8.31 17.12
CA ALA A 259 32.94 7.89 16.25
C ALA A 259 31.98 6.96 17.01
N GLU A 260 30.76 7.45 17.29
CA GLU A 260 29.64 6.70 17.83
C GLU A 260 28.71 6.19 16.73
#